data_efe50b17df56e86610275482362cd271
#
_entry.id   efe50b17df56e86610275482362cd271
#
_cell.length_a   1.000
_cell.length_b   1.000
_cell.length_c   1.000
_cell.angle_alpha   90.00
_cell.angle_beta   90.00
_cell.angle_gamma   90.00
#
_symmetry.space_group_name_H-M   'P 1'
#
loop_
_entity.id
_entity.type
_entity.pdbx_description
1 polymer ?
#
loop_
_entity_poly.entity_id
_entity_poly.type
_entity_poly.pdbx_seq_one_letter_code
_entity_poly.pdbx_strand_id
1 'polypeptide(L)'
;MCIRDRLCAVLMGFTPKEAGALGIIGGADGPTAIFTTIKLAPHLLGPIAIAAYSYMALVPVIIPMVVKLFCTKKELMINMKEQEKLYPSKTEIKNLRVLKIIFPIAVTTIVALFVPTAVPLIGMLMFGNLIKEIGADTSRLFDAAANSIMNAATIFLGLSVGATMTSEAFLNWTTIGIVIGGFLAFALS
;
A
#
# COMPACT_ATOMS: atom_id res chain seq x y z
N MET A 1 -2.08 6.68 -11.12
CA MET A 1 -1.84 6.95 -9.71
C MET A 1 -0.45 7.52 -9.47
N CYS A 2 0.57 6.77 -9.25
CA CYS A 2 1.94 7.27 -8.95
C CYS A 2 2.54 8.26 -9.98
N ILE A 3 2.16 8.19 -11.26
CA ILE A 3 2.69 9.11 -12.29
C ILE A 3 2.17 10.52 -12.07
N ARG A 4 0.89 10.70 -11.83
CA ARG A 4 0.25 12.00 -11.57
C ARG A 4 0.83 12.64 -10.30
N ASP A 5 0.88 11.87 -9.22
CA ASP A 5 1.33 12.35 -7.91
C ASP A 5 2.83 12.69 -7.94
N ARG A 6 3.62 11.91 -8.67
CA ARG A 6 5.03 12.20 -8.93
C ARG A 6 5.22 13.48 -9.75
N LEU A 7 4.41 13.70 -10.78
CA LEU A 7 4.46 14.95 -11.57
C LEU A 7 4.10 16.15 -10.71
N CYS A 8 3.04 16.06 -9.89
CA CYS A 8 2.68 17.13 -8.95
C CYS A 8 3.81 17.44 -7.97
N ALA A 9 4.47 16.43 -7.42
CA ALA A 9 5.60 16.64 -6.52
C ALA A 9 6.79 17.33 -7.22
N VAL A 10 7.11 16.96 -8.47
CA VAL A 10 8.15 17.66 -9.25
C VAL A 10 7.76 19.10 -9.52
N LEU A 11 6.50 19.39 -9.85
CA LEU A 11 6.01 20.76 -10.04
C LEU A 11 6.05 21.60 -8.75
N MET A 12 5.95 20.96 -7.59
CA MET A 12 6.14 21.60 -6.28
C MET A 12 7.62 21.85 -5.93
N GLY A 13 8.55 21.47 -6.79
CA GLY A 13 9.99 21.72 -6.62
C GLY A 13 10.76 20.58 -5.93
N PHE A 14 10.15 19.43 -5.71
CA PHE A 14 10.86 18.26 -5.17
C PHE A 14 11.76 17.61 -6.22
N THR A 15 12.88 17.06 -5.78
CA THR A 15 13.79 16.30 -6.65
C THR A 15 13.10 15.02 -7.17
N PRO A 16 13.55 14.42 -8.28
CA PRO A 16 12.95 13.21 -8.83
C PRO A 16 12.92 12.02 -7.85
N LYS A 17 13.88 11.93 -6.93
CA LYS A 17 13.92 10.89 -5.88
C LYS A 17 12.87 11.14 -4.80
N GLU A 18 12.77 12.38 -4.33
CA GLU A 18 11.73 12.80 -3.37
C GLU A 18 10.33 12.63 -3.96
N ALA A 19 10.16 13.08 -5.21
CA ALA A 19 8.90 12.90 -5.94
C ALA A 19 8.53 11.42 -6.14
N GLY A 20 9.53 10.54 -6.26
CA GLY A 20 9.33 9.10 -6.27
C GLY A 20 8.78 8.56 -4.95
N ALA A 21 9.31 9.05 -3.82
CA ALA A 21 8.84 8.69 -2.48
C ALA A 21 7.43 9.26 -2.20
N LEU A 22 7.18 10.51 -2.56
CA LEU A 22 5.89 11.19 -2.38
C LEU A 22 4.79 10.57 -3.25
N GLY A 23 5.12 10.17 -4.49
CA GLY A 23 4.15 9.61 -5.43
C GLY A 23 3.50 8.28 -5.00
N ILE A 24 4.05 7.61 -3.98
CA ILE A 24 3.47 6.38 -3.44
C ILE A 24 2.39 6.65 -2.39
N ILE A 25 2.39 7.84 -1.78
CA ILE A 25 1.42 8.20 -0.74
C ILE A 25 -0.02 8.06 -1.25
N GLY A 26 -0.30 8.50 -2.48
CA GLY A 26 -1.61 8.39 -3.11
C GLY A 26 -2.13 6.95 -3.30
N GLY A 27 -1.25 5.95 -3.15
CA GLY A 27 -1.62 4.53 -3.14
C GLY A 27 -2.23 4.03 -1.84
N ALA A 28 -2.28 4.86 -0.80
CA ALA A 28 -2.75 4.50 0.54
C ALA A 28 -2.06 3.28 1.15
N ASP A 29 -0.81 3.03 0.77
CA ASP A 29 0.03 1.94 1.28
C ASP A 29 1.16 2.52 2.14
N GLY A 30 0.90 2.61 3.44
CA GLY A 30 1.84 3.15 4.43
C GLY A 30 3.19 2.43 4.47
N PRO A 31 3.22 1.10 4.65
CA PRO A 31 4.46 0.33 4.66
C PRO A 31 5.32 0.51 3.42
N THR A 32 4.71 0.50 2.22
CA THR A 32 5.44 0.73 0.96
C THR A 32 5.96 2.16 0.86
N ALA A 33 5.19 3.16 1.30
CA ALA A 33 5.64 4.55 1.34
C ALA A 33 6.85 4.73 2.25
N ILE A 34 6.84 4.13 3.44
CA ILE A 34 7.97 4.13 4.38
C ILE A 34 9.20 3.45 3.75
N PHE A 35 9.04 2.24 3.23
CA PHE A 35 10.14 1.50 2.62
C PHE A 35 10.81 2.28 1.47
N THR A 36 10.00 2.85 0.59
CA THR A 36 10.48 3.62 -0.55
C THR A 36 11.17 4.92 -0.10
N THR A 37 10.61 5.59 0.92
CA THR A 37 11.19 6.82 1.46
C THR A 37 12.55 6.56 2.09
N ILE A 38 12.72 5.48 2.85
CA ILE A 38 14.04 5.09 3.41
C ILE A 38 15.08 4.92 2.30
N LYS A 39 14.69 4.42 1.12
CA LYS A 39 15.60 4.20 0.00
C LYS A 39 15.86 5.45 -0.85
N LEU A 40 14.85 6.28 -1.08
CA LEU A 40 14.94 7.40 -2.02
C LEU A 40 15.17 8.76 -1.37
N ALA A 41 14.57 9.01 -0.20
CA ALA A 41 14.57 10.30 0.47
C ALA A 41 14.48 10.16 2.00
N PRO A 42 15.53 9.62 2.68
CA PRO A 42 15.49 9.34 4.12
C PRO A 42 15.16 10.55 4.99
N HIS A 43 15.56 11.75 4.55
CA HIS A 43 15.29 13.00 5.25
C HIS A 43 13.80 13.40 5.28
N LEU A 44 12.97 12.86 4.37
CA LEU A 44 11.52 13.07 4.34
C LEU A 44 10.74 11.96 5.08
N LEU A 45 11.42 11.04 5.76
CA LEU A 45 10.77 9.89 6.40
C LEU A 45 9.71 10.31 7.41
N GLY A 46 10.00 11.28 8.28
CA GLY A 46 9.05 11.79 9.26
C GLY A 46 7.78 12.37 8.61
N PRO A 47 7.88 13.38 7.76
CA PRO A 47 6.74 13.97 7.05
C PRO A 47 5.91 12.97 6.25
N ILE A 48 6.56 12.07 5.51
CA ILE A 48 5.87 11.06 4.70
C ILE A 48 5.17 10.01 5.58
N ALA A 49 5.80 9.59 6.68
CA ALA A 49 5.18 8.67 7.61
C ALA A 49 3.93 9.27 8.26
N ILE A 50 4.00 10.52 8.71
CA ILE A 50 2.86 11.25 9.26
C ILE A 50 1.71 11.28 8.25
N ALA A 51 2.00 11.69 7.00
CA ALA A 51 1.03 11.74 5.94
C ALA A 51 0.39 10.36 5.69
N ALA A 52 1.21 9.33 5.44
CA ALA A 52 0.74 7.99 5.11
C ALA A 52 -0.15 7.38 6.20
N TYR A 53 0.26 7.49 7.48
CA TYR A 53 -0.55 6.94 8.58
C TYR A 53 -1.79 7.76 8.90
N SER A 54 -1.74 9.09 8.74
CA SER A 54 -2.93 9.92 8.88
C SER A 54 -4.01 9.54 7.87
N TYR A 55 -3.62 9.23 6.61
CA TYR A 55 -4.59 8.78 5.61
C TYR A 55 -5.13 7.39 5.90
N MET A 56 -4.29 6.46 6.33
CA MET A 56 -4.76 5.12 6.70
C MET A 56 -5.83 5.17 7.79
N ALA A 57 -5.68 6.06 8.78
CA ALA A 57 -6.70 6.27 9.80
C ALA A 57 -7.99 6.87 9.24
N LEU A 58 -7.91 7.69 8.19
CA LEU A 58 -9.05 8.37 7.58
C LEU A 58 -9.70 7.58 6.43
N VAL A 59 -9.08 6.52 5.95
CA VAL A 59 -9.61 5.64 4.87
C VAL A 59 -11.08 5.25 5.09
N PRO A 60 -11.50 4.75 6.26
CA PRO A 60 -12.89 4.35 6.48
C PRO A 60 -13.89 5.50 6.37
N VAL A 61 -13.44 6.75 6.48
CA VAL A 61 -14.28 7.95 6.37
C VAL A 61 -14.25 8.51 4.96
N ILE A 62 -13.06 8.62 4.37
CA ILE A 62 -12.85 9.25 3.05
C ILE A 62 -13.46 8.40 1.94
N ILE A 63 -13.20 7.08 1.91
CA ILE A 63 -13.69 6.21 0.84
C ILE A 63 -15.21 6.23 0.73
N PRO A 64 -16.01 6.03 1.79
CA PRO A 64 -17.46 6.10 1.67
C PRO A 64 -17.98 7.47 1.24
N MET A 65 -17.30 8.56 1.64
CA MET A 65 -17.69 9.92 1.27
C MET A 65 -17.44 10.17 -0.23
N VAL A 66 -16.27 9.83 -0.72
CA VAL A 66 -15.89 9.98 -2.14
C VAL A 66 -16.76 9.08 -3.04
N VAL A 67 -16.94 7.83 -2.65
CA VAL A 67 -17.76 6.86 -3.39
C VAL A 67 -19.22 7.34 -3.48
N LYS A 68 -19.79 7.88 -2.40
CA LYS A 68 -21.15 8.46 -2.43
C LYS A 68 -21.26 9.68 -3.34
N LEU A 69 -20.18 10.42 -3.52
CA LEU A 69 -20.16 11.61 -4.37
C LEU A 69 -20.12 11.25 -5.87
N PHE A 70 -19.36 10.19 -6.22
CA PHE A 70 -19.11 9.83 -7.62
C PHE A 70 -19.95 8.64 -8.12
N CYS A 71 -20.42 7.76 -7.24
CA CYS A 71 -21.20 6.59 -7.62
C CYS A 71 -22.69 6.77 -7.41
N THR A 72 -23.47 6.28 -8.35
CA THR A 72 -24.94 6.24 -8.23
C THR A 72 -25.38 5.17 -7.24
N LYS A 73 -26.58 5.32 -6.65
CA LYS A 73 -27.13 4.30 -5.74
C LYS A 73 -27.26 2.92 -6.39
N LYS A 74 -27.47 2.85 -7.72
CA LYS A 74 -27.56 1.58 -8.45
C LYS A 74 -26.19 0.88 -8.54
N GLU A 75 -25.11 1.63 -8.75
CA GLU A 75 -23.75 1.10 -8.79
C GLU A 75 -23.30 0.61 -7.42
N LEU A 76 -23.67 1.31 -6.35
CA LEU A 76 -23.37 0.89 -4.97
C LEU A 76 -24.09 -0.41 -4.54
N MET A 77 -25.18 -0.77 -5.20
CA MET A 77 -25.95 -1.99 -4.92
C MET A 77 -25.41 -3.21 -5.68
N ILE A 78 -24.42 -3.05 -6.56
CA ILE A 78 -23.85 -4.14 -7.34
C ILE A 78 -23.06 -5.07 -6.40
N ASN A 79 -23.58 -6.30 -6.24
CA ASN A 79 -22.88 -7.33 -5.48
C ASN A 79 -21.92 -8.10 -6.40
N MET A 80 -20.62 -7.89 -6.23
CA MET A 80 -19.60 -8.53 -7.06
C MET A 80 -19.67 -10.06 -7.03
N LYS A 81 -20.09 -10.67 -5.91
CA LYS A 81 -20.24 -12.13 -5.81
C LYS A 81 -21.41 -12.66 -6.65
N GLU A 82 -22.48 -11.88 -6.78
CA GLU A 82 -23.61 -12.22 -7.65
C GLU A 82 -23.25 -12.00 -9.12
N GLN A 83 -22.51 -10.93 -9.40
CA GLN A 83 -22.04 -10.64 -10.75
C GLN A 83 -21.07 -11.71 -11.26
N GLU A 84 -20.18 -12.23 -10.42
CA GLU A 84 -19.29 -13.34 -10.76
C GLU A 84 -20.05 -14.65 -11.08
N LYS A 85 -21.19 -14.89 -10.41
CA LYS A 85 -22.08 -16.00 -10.73
C LYS A 85 -22.86 -15.82 -12.03
N LEU A 86 -23.28 -14.57 -12.34
CA LEU A 86 -24.02 -14.24 -13.56
C LEU A 86 -23.09 -14.19 -14.79
N TYR A 87 -21.86 -13.77 -14.61
CA TYR A 87 -20.84 -13.65 -15.65
C TYR A 87 -19.58 -14.43 -15.26
N PRO A 88 -19.64 -15.78 -15.21
CA PRO A 88 -18.48 -16.58 -14.87
C PRO A 88 -17.36 -16.36 -15.89
N SER A 89 -16.12 -16.35 -15.43
CA SER A 89 -14.97 -16.27 -16.31
C SER A 89 -14.99 -17.43 -17.30
N LYS A 90 -14.86 -17.11 -18.59
CA LYS A 90 -14.85 -18.12 -19.69
C LYS A 90 -13.64 -19.05 -19.64
N THR A 91 -12.65 -18.74 -18.84
CA THR A 91 -11.40 -19.50 -18.76
C THR A 91 -11.43 -20.39 -17.50
N GLU A 92 -11.82 -21.65 -17.67
CA GLU A 92 -11.65 -22.67 -16.62
C GLU A 92 -10.17 -23.09 -16.56
N ILE A 93 -9.48 -22.63 -15.54
CA ILE A 93 -8.10 -23.04 -15.27
C ILE A 93 -8.14 -24.38 -14.56
N LYS A 94 -7.75 -25.45 -15.27
CA LYS A 94 -7.83 -26.84 -14.83
C LYS A 94 -7.15 -27.13 -13.48
N ASN A 95 -6.10 -26.36 -13.11
CA ASN A 95 -5.33 -26.55 -11.87
C ASN A 95 -5.09 -25.22 -11.15
N LEU A 96 -6.17 -24.54 -10.78
CA LEU A 96 -6.11 -23.23 -10.13
C LEU A 96 -5.26 -23.23 -8.85
N ARG A 97 -5.32 -24.32 -8.03
CA ARG A 97 -4.53 -24.44 -6.80
C ARG A 97 -3.03 -24.45 -7.08
N VAL A 98 -2.60 -25.24 -8.05
CA VAL A 98 -1.18 -25.32 -8.43
C VAL A 98 -0.68 -23.97 -8.96
N LEU A 99 -1.49 -23.32 -9.80
CA LEU A 99 -1.15 -21.99 -10.33
C LEU A 99 -1.00 -20.95 -9.20
N LYS A 100 -1.88 -20.97 -8.21
CA LYS A 100 -1.83 -20.07 -7.06
C LYS A 100 -0.60 -20.29 -6.17
N ILE A 101 -0.07 -21.51 -6.11
CA ILE A 101 1.16 -21.83 -5.39
C ILE A 101 2.41 -21.43 -6.20
N ILE A 102 2.40 -21.67 -7.51
CA ILE A 102 3.53 -21.35 -8.40
C ILE A 102 3.66 -19.83 -8.60
N PHE A 103 2.56 -19.10 -8.67
CA PHE A 103 2.53 -17.67 -8.94
C PHE A 103 3.41 -16.84 -7.98
N PRO A 104 3.32 -16.98 -6.64
CA PRO A 104 4.16 -16.24 -5.71
C PRO A 104 5.65 -16.52 -5.89
N ILE A 105 6.00 -17.78 -6.16
CA ILE A 105 7.39 -18.20 -6.37
C ILE A 105 7.93 -17.58 -7.66
N ALA A 106 7.17 -17.67 -8.75
CA ALA A 106 7.56 -17.10 -10.04
C ALA A 106 7.72 -15.59 -9.97
N VAL A 107 6.75 -14.87 -9.36
CA VAL A 107 6.82 -13.41 -9.20
C VAL A 107 8.03 -13.00 -8.36
N THR A 108 8.27 -13.66 -7.22
CA THR A 108 9.44 -13.36 -6.39
C THR A 108 10.75 -13.58 -7.15
N THR A 109 10.86 -14.66 -7.91
CA THR A 109 12.05 -14.97 -8.71
C THR A 109 12.27 -13.92 -9.80
N ILE A 110 11.22 -13.53 -10.53
CA ILE A 110 11.30 -12.50 -11.56
C ILE A 110 11.72 -11.17 -10.96
N VAL A 111 11.10 -10.76 -9.85
CA VAL A 111 11.45 -9.51 -9.16
C VAL A 111 12.89 -9.53 -8.66
N ALA A 112 13.36 -10.67 -8.13
CA ALA A 112 14.75 -10.82 -7.68
C ALA A 112 15.77 -10.63 -8.80
N LEU A 113 15.44 -11.05 -10.02
CA LEU A 113 16.32 -10.91 -11.18
C LEU A 113 16.35 -9.47 -11.73
N PHE A 114 15.19 -8.78 -11.78
CA PHE A 114 15.10 -7.46 -12.42
C PHE A 114 15.23 -6.30 -11.43
N VAL A 115 14.70 -6.44 -10.20
CA VAL A 115 14.66 -5.37 -9.20
C VAL A 115 15.01 -5.93 -7.81
N PRO A 116 16.27 -6.30 -7.55
CA PRO A 116 16.69 -6.92 -6.28
C PRO A 116 16.31 -6.11 -5.04
N THR A 117 16.29 -4.79 -5.15
CA THR A 117 15.94 -3.88 -4.04
C THR A 117 14.48 -3.98 -3.59
N ALA A 118 13.58 -4.47 -4.44
CA ALA A 118 12.16 -4.66 -4.12
C ALA A 118 11.86 -6.04 -3.50
N VAL A 119 12.84 -6.96 -3.50
CA VAL A 119 12.65 -8.34 -2.99
C VAL A 119 12.15 -8.39 -1.55
N PRO A 120 12.65 -7.61 -0.59
CA PRO A 120 12.13 -7.66 0.78
C PRO A 120 10.63 -7.37 0.86
N LEU A 121 10.14 -6.40 0.08
CA LEU A 121 8.74 -6.01 0.09
C LEU A 121 7.87 -7.03 -0.68
N ILE A 122 8.19 -7.26 -1.94
CA ILE A 122 7.42 -8.17 -2.81
C ILE A 122 7.55 -9.62 -2.34
N GLY A 123 8.74 -10.05 -1.92
CA GLY A 123 8.99 -11.39 -1.41
C GLY A 123 8.15 -11.70 -0.17
N MET A 124 8.05 -10.79 0.78
CA MET A 124 7.21 -10.98 1.98
C MET A 124 5.71 -10.99 1.65
N LEU A 125 5.26 -10.15 0.70
CA LEU A 125 3.89 -10.19 0.21
C LEU A 125 3.58 -11.54 -0.45
N MET A 126 4.46 -12.02 -1.32
CA MET A 126 4.33 -13.29 -2.02
C MET A 126 4.44 -14.48 -1.07
N PHE A 127 5.29 -14.40 -0.06
CA PHE A 127 5.40 -15.40 1.00
C PHE A 127 4.09 -15.53 1.80
N GLY A 128 3.49 -14.41 2.21
CA GLY A 128 2.19 -14.41 2.86
C GLY A 128 1.09 -15.03 2.00
N ASN A 129 1.10 -14.74 0.69
CA ASN A 129 0.18 -15.34 -0.26
C ASN A 129 0.40 -16.85 -0.41
N LEU A 130 1.65 -17.28 -0.47
CA LEU A 130 2.03 -18.70 -0.55
C LEU A 130 1.53 -19.48 0.67
N ILE A 131 1.77 -18.98 1.89
CA ILE A 131 1.28 -19.61 3.13
C ILE A 131 -0.24 -19.74 3.11
N LYS A 132 -0.96 -18.72 2.63
CA LYS A 132 -2.41 -18.74 2.51
C LYS A 132 -2.91 -19.82 1.54
N GLU A 133 -2.27 -19.96 0.38
CA GLU A 133 -2.72 -20.87 -0.68
C GLU A 133 -2.32 -22.34 -0.45
N ILE A 134 -1.29 -22.62 0.36
CA ILE A 134 -0.95 -23.99 0.80
C ILE A 134 -2.13 -24.59 1.61
N GLY A 135 -2.78 -23.78 2.43
CA GLY A 135 -4.06 -24.13 3.06
C GLY A 135 -3.94 -24.69 4.47
N ALA A 136 -4.60 -25.83 4.76
CA ALA A 136 -4.79 -26.33 6.12
C ALA A 136 -3.49 -26.54 6.91
N ASP A 137 -2.43 -27.03 6.26
CA ASP A 137 -1.14 -27.33 6.91
C ASP A 137 -0.41 -26.08 7.40
N THR A 138 -0.70 -24.93 6.79
CA THR A 138 -0.08 -23.64 7.10
C THR A 138 -1.04 -22.64 7.75
N SER A 139 -2.28 -23.04 8.04
CA SER A 139 -3.31 -22.15 8.59
C SER A 139 -2.87 -21.44 9.87
N ARG A 140 -2.18 -22.14 10.78
CA ARG A 140 -1.64 -21.56 12.01
C ARG A 140 -0.57 -20.52 11.75
N LEU A 141 0.29 -20.74 10.76
CA LEU A 141 1.33 -19.77 10.37
C LEU A 141 0.71 -18.53 9.73
N PHE A 142 -0.28 -18.74 8.86
CA PHE A 142 -1.04 -17.65 8.26
C PHE A 142 -1.73 -16.79 9.33
N ASP A 143 -2.41 -17.42 10.29
CA ASP A 143 -3.10 -16.73 11.37
C ASP A 143 -2.13 -15.97 12.28
N ALA A 144 -0.99 -16.57 12.64
CA ALA A 144 0.06 -15.90 13.39
C ALA A 144 0.65 -14.70 12.64
N ALA A 145 0.89 -14.83 11.34
CA ALA A 145 1.42 -13.75 10.50
C ALA A 145 0.40 -12.61 10.34
N ALA A 146 -0.86 -12.96 10.07
CA ALA A 146 -1.93 -11.99 9.82
C ALA A 146 -2.39 -11.22 11.07
N ASN A 147 -2.22 -11.79 12.26
CA ASN A 147 -2.67 -11.18 13.50
C ASN A 147 -1.49 -10.83 14.43
N SER A 148 -0.82 -11.82 15.02
CA SER A 148 0.15 -11.59 16.08
C SER A 148 1.39 -10.83 15.60
N ILE A 149 2.00 -11.27 14.50
CA ILE A 149 3.21 -10.66 13.94
C ILE A 149 2.88 -9.27 13.38
N MET A 150 1.77 -9.15 12.67
CA MET A 150 1.35 -7.86 12.09
C MET A 150 1.07 -6.83 13.19
N ASN A 151 0.39 -7.19 14.29
CA ASN A 151 0.13 -6.29 15.41
C ASN A 151 1.43 -5.87 16.11
N ALA A 152 2.35 -6.80 16.36
CA ALA A 152 3.65 -6.50 16.95
C ALA A 152 4.46 -5.56 16.03
N ALA A 153 4.54 -5.86 14.74
CA ALA A 153 5.23 -5.03 13.76
C ALA A 153 4.62 -3.62 13.67
N THR A 154 3.30 -3.50 13.73
CA THR A 154 2.59 -2.21 13.73
C THR A 154 2.94 -1.37 14.96
N ILE A 155 3.00 -1.98 16.15
CA ILE A 155 3.40 -1.30 17.38
C ILE A 155 4.84 -0.79 17.27
N PHE A 156 5.79 -1.64 16.87
CA PHE A 156 7.20 -1.23 16.72
C PHE A 156 7.39 -0.17 15.64
N LEU A 157 6.67 -0.28 14.54
CA LEU A 157 6.69 0.71 13.47
C LEU A 157 6.15 2.06 13.97
N GLY A 158 5.01 2.05 14.67
CA GLY A 158 4.42 3.26 15.23
C GLY A 158 5.35 3.94 16.24
N LEU A 159 6.00 3.18 17.13
CA LEU A 159 6.99 3.70 18.07
C LEU A 159 8.23 4.27 17.35
N SER A 160 8.75 3.55 16.34
CA SER A 160 9.93 3.99 15.59
C SER A 160 9.64 5.28 14.81
N VAL A 161 8.50 5.34 14.12
CA VAL A 161 8.07 6.54 13.39
C VAL A 161 7.80 7.69 14.35
N GLY A 162 7.09 7.44 15.47
CA GLY A 162 6.84 8.45 16.49
C GLY A 162 8.13 9.05 17.07
N ALA A 163 9.16 8.24 17.27
CA ALA A 163 10.46 8.70 17.74
C ALA A 163 11.20 9.64 16.75
N THR A 164 10.86 9.59 15.45
CA THR A 164 11.42 10.50 14.44
C THR A 164 10.66 11.82 14.32
N MET A 165 9.50 11.95 14.99
CA MET A 165 8.67 13.15 14.95
C MET A 165 9.19 14.21 15.92
N THR A 166 9.99 15.13 15.41
CA THR A 166 10.36 16.34 16.17
C THR A 166 9.41 17.48 15.86
N SER A 167 9.24 18.43 16.79
CA SER A 167 8.37 19.60 16.58
C SER A 167 8.77 20.42 15.37
N GLU A 168 10.06 20.55 15.07
CA GLU A 168 10.59 21.26 13.91
C GLU A 168 10.26 20.55 12.59
N ALA A 169 10.32 19.23 12.56
CA ALA A 169 9.94 18.44 11.39
C ALA A 169 8.42 18.46 11.14
N PHE A 170 7.62 18.58 12.18
CA PHE A 170 6.15 18.59 12.08
C PHE A 170 5.60 19.94 11.63
N LEU A 171 6.10 21.05 12.17
CA LEU A 171 5.61 22.41 11.92
C LEU A 171 6.33 23.12 10.74
N ASN A 172 6.82 22.36 9.78
CA ASN A 172 7.44 22.91 8.58
C ASN A 172 6.40 23.00 7.43
N TRP A 173 6.48 24.07 6.64
CA TRP A 173 5.64 24.26 5.44
C TRP A 173 5.74 23.09 4.46
N THR A 174 6.91 22.47 4.35
CA THR A 174 7.12 21.27 3.53
C THR A 174 6.25 20.10 4.03
N THR A 175 6.21 19.86 5.33
CA THR A 175 5.40 18.79 5.94
C THR A 175 3.91 19.05 5.75
N ILE A 176 3.47 20.28 5.98
CA ILE A 176 2.08 20.69 5.75
C ILE A 176 1.70 20.50 4.28
N GLY A 177 2.57 20.89 3.36
CA GLY A 177 2.38 20.68 1.92
C GLY A 177 2.28 19.21 1.54
N ILE A 178 3.13 18.34 2.11
CA ILE A 178 3.09 16.89 1.91
C ILE A 178 1.77 16.29 2.45
N VAL A 179 1.33 16.71 3.62
CA VAL A 179 0.07 16.24 4.23
C VAL A 179 -1.12 16.64 3.37
N ILE A 180 -1.24 17.91 3.01
CA ILE A 180 -2.37 18.39 2.18
C ILE A 180 -2.32 17.77 0.78
N GLY A 181 -1.15 17.79 0.13
CA GLY A 181 -0.98 17.24 -1.21
C GLY A 181 -1.27 15.74 -1.26
N GLY A 182 -0.81 15.00 -0.27
CA GLY A 182 -1.08 13.58 -0.17
C GLY A 182 -2.56 13.28 0.11
N PHE A 183 -3.24 14.06 0.95
CA PHE A 183 -4.69 13.93 1.16
C PHE A 183 -5.46 14.11 -0.16
N LEU A 184 -5.14 15.16 -0.93
CA LEU A 184 -5.75 15.39 -2.23
C LEU A 184 -5.42 14.26 -3.22
N ALA A 185 -4.18 13.79 -3.26
CA ALA A 185 -3.76 12.66 -4.09
C ALA A 185 -4.56 11.39 -3.76
N PHE A 186 -4.74 11.10 -2.47
CA PHE A 186 -5.53 9.97 -2.00
C PHE A 186 -7.02 10.10 -2.33
N ALA A 187 -7.62 11.27 -2.12
CA ALA A 187 -9.03 11.50 -2.42
C ALA A 187 -9.37 11.42 -3.92
N LEU A 188 -8.39 11.73 -4.80
CA LEU A 188 -8.53 11.67 -6.25
C LEU A 188 -8.06 10.33 -6.87
N SER A 189 -7.54 9.42 -6.08
CA SER A 189 -6.99 8.12 -6.50
C SER A 189 -8.02 7.01 -6.43
#